data_f4b57bcc772f2909f9461b09ccad84c0
#
_entry.id   f4b57bcc772f2909f9461b09ccad84c0
#
_cell.length_a   1.000
_cell.length_b   1.000
_cell.length_c   1.000
_cell.angle_alpha   90.00
_cell.angle_beta   90.00
_cell.angle_gamma   90.00
#
_symmetry.space_group_name_H-M   'P 1'
#
loop_
_entity.id
_entity.type
_entity.pdbx_description
1 polymer ?
#
loop_
_entity_poly.entity_id
_entity_poly.type
_entity_poly.pdbx_seq_one_letter_code
_entity_poly.pdbx_strand_id
1 'polypeptide(L)'
;LVSTSVQAQEGDNYQQMRRTFAAPNDVTTSFYWYWISGNISREGVINDLKSMKKAGINRAFIGNQGVGKDEAPRGNVKIQSPEWYDIMHAAMKTATQEGIEIGLFNAPGWSQAGGPWNKPHQSMRYLATQRAVVKGGKMQTIAFPHPSNWLQNVKLLAFKHKRDDARITAGIDYVYATNVEQVGALFDGSQATTSGFTEESSTVYITPAKKNFNLRSLRIELASPIKGYVTISAERNGKYETIKTQTLDRTNMMIEIGYDVLAPIAISLPSTVADKFRLDLHLNKD
;
A
#
# COMPACT_ATOMS: atom_id res chain seq x y z
N LEU A 1 -25.55 24.42 -58.72
CA LEU A 1 -25.61 24.22 -57.28
C LEU A 1 -26.46 22.99 -56.99
N VAL A 2 -25.81 21.87 -56.76
CA VAL A 2 -26.49 20.63 -56.34
C VAL A 2 -26.41 20.62 -54.81
N SER A 3 -27.52 20.89 -54.15
CA SER A 3 -27.67 20.69 -52.71
C SER A 3 -28.01 19.23 -52.49
N THR A 4 -27.07 18.42 -52.14
CA THR A 4 -27.32 17.11 -51.57
C THR A 4 -27.73 17.28 -50.12
N SER A 5 -29.04 17.15 -49.88
CA SER A 5 -29.57 16.99 -48.52
C SER A 5 -29.10 15.68 -47.96
N VAL A 6 -28.20 15.72 -46.99
CA VAL A 6 -27.91 14.63 -46.08
C VAL A 6 -29.09 14.55 -45.09
N GLN A 7 -30.15 13.85 -45.46
CA GLN A 7 -31.25 13.58 -44.56
C GLN A 7 -31.02 12.23 -43.85
N ALA A 8 -30.65 12.35 -42.61
CA ALA A 8 -31.09 11.58 -41.45
C ALA A 8 -31.19 10.05 -41.61
N GLN A 9 -30.08 9.37 -41.64
CA GLN A 9 -29.95 8.01 -41.07
C GLN A 9 -29.93 8.02 -39.54
N GLU A 10 -30.00 9.18 -38.90
CA GLU A 10 -29.98 9.33 -37.42
C GLU A 10 -31.22 8.73 -36.71
N GLY A 11 -32.38 8.77 -37.31
CA GLY A 11 -33.61 8.28 -36.68
C GLY A 11 -33.63 6.75 -36.51
N ASP A 12 -33.11 6.03 -37.48
CA ASP A 12 -33.11 4.55 -37.46
C ASP A 12 -32.04 4.00 -36.51
N ASN A 13 -30.86 4.57 -36.51
CA ASN A 13 -29.76 4.20 -35.58
C ASN A 13 -30.14 4.47 -34.10
N TYR A 14 -30.80 5.60 -33.82
CA TYR A 14 -31.27 5.89 -32.45
C TYR A 14 -32.36 4.92 -31.98
N GLN A 15 -33.33 4.61 -32.82
CA GLN A 15 -34.37 3.66 -32.51
C GLN A 15 -33.82 2.23 -32.35
N GLN A 16 -32.87 1.84 -33.19
CA GLN A 16 -32.19 0.57 -33.09
C GLN A 16 -31.39 0.50 -31.79
N MET A 17 -30.58 1.55 -31.46
CA MET A 17 -29.83 1.63 -30.24
C MET A 17 -30.73 1.58 -29.00
N ARG A 18 -31.85 2.28 -29.01
CA ARG A 18 -32.86 2.24 -27.93
C ARG A 18 -33.47 0.85 -27.75
N ARG A 19 -33.79 0.14 -28.83
CA ARG A 19 -34.32 -1.22 -28.79
C ARG A 19 -33.28 -2.20 -28.25
N THR A 20 -32.03 -2.11 -28.74
CA THR A 20 -30.91 -2.94 -28.28
C THR A 20 -30.57 -2.69 -26.82
N PHE A 21 -30.66 -1.43 -26.37
CA PHE A 21 -30.47 -1.08 -24.95
C PHE A 21 -31.57 -1.62 -24.06
N ALA A 22 -32.84 -1.58 -24.52
CA ALA A 22 -33.97 -2.09 -23.77
C ALA A 22 -34.03 -3.64 -23.71
N ALA A 23 -33.47 -4.32 -24.72
CA ALA A 23 -33.43 -5.78 -24.79
C ALA A 23 -32.08 -6.23 -25.38
N PRO A 24 -30.97 -6.16 -24.59
CA PRO A 24 -29.63 -6.50 -25.05
C PRO A 24 -29.51 -8.01 -25.27
N ASN A 25 -29.52 -8.46 -26.52
CA ASN A 25 -29.39 -9.89 -26.84
C ASN A 25 -27.94 -10.39 -26.80
N ASP A 26 -26.97 -9.50 -26.99
CA ASP A 26 -25.55 -9.85 -27.14
C ASP A 26 -24.66 -9.38 -25.99
N VAL A 27 -25.25 -8.91 -24.88
CA VAL A 27 -24.49 -8.43 -23.71
C VAL A 27 -24.32 -9.55 -22.69
N THR A 28 -23.07 -9.89 -22.36
CA THR A 28 -22.77 -10.79 -21.25
C THR A 28 -22.77 -10.00 -19.94
N THR A 29 -23.79 -10.22 -19.13
CA THR A 29 -23.83 -9.66 -17.76
C THR A 29 -23.11 -10.60 -16.82
N SER A 30 -22.01 -10.12 -16.24
CA SER A 30 -21.21 -10.89 -15.30
C SER A 30 -21.46 -10.44 -13.87
N PHE A 31 -21.41 -11.39 -12.95
CA PHE A 31 -21.68 -11.18 -11.54
C PHE A 31 -20.60 -11.83 -10.68
N TYR A 32 -20.04 -11.11 -9.67
CA TYR A 32 -19.20 -11.70 -8.64
C TYR A 32 -20.10 -12.41 -7.62
N TRP A 33 -19.96 -13.72 -7.54
CA TRP A 33 -20.75 -14.57 -6.66
C TRP A 33 -19.88 -15.04 -5.50
N TYR A 34 -19.88 -14.26 -4.45
CA TYR A 34 -19.06 -14.55 -3.28
C TYR A 34 -19.71 -15.58 -2.37
N TRP A 35 -18.99 -16.64 -2.12
CA TRP A 35 -19.31 -17.65 -1.12
C TRP A 35 -18.61 -17.26 0.19
N ILE A 36 -19.37 -16.60 1.05
CA ILE A 36 -18.82 -15.89 2.22
C ILE A 36 -18.70 -16.82 3.42
N SER A 37 -17.51 -16.91 4.00
CA SER A 37 -17.19 -17.55 5.29
C SER A 37 -17.76 -18.96 5.45
N GLY A 38 -17.87 -19.72 4.36
CA GLY A 38 -18.42 -21.08 4.38
C GLY A 38 -19.93 -21.17 4.64
N ASN A 39 -20.65 -20.04 4.59
CA ASN A 39 -22.10 -19.98 4.74
C ASN A 39 -22.79 -20.23 3.40
N ILE A 40 -22.65 -21.44 2.90
CA ILE A 40 -23.21 -21.89 1.63
C ILE A 40 -23.96 -23.21 1.82
N SER A 41 -24.92 -23.46 0.97
CA SER A 41 -25.67 -24.72 0.94
C SER A 41 -26.00 -25.13 -0.49
N ARG A 42 -26.27 -26.42 -0.68
CA ARG A 42 -26.68 -26.96 -1.98
C ARG A 42 -27.96 -26.30 -2.50
N GLU A 43 -28.95 -26.11 -1.64
CA GLU A 43 -30.20 -25.44 -2.00
C GLU A 43 -29.97 -23.95 -2.30
N GLY A 44 -29.15 -23.28 -1.50
CA GLY A 44 -28.80 -21.88 -1.71
C GLY A 44 -28.20 -21.62 -3.09
N VAL A 45 -27.19 -22.36 -3.50
CA VAL A 45 -26.52 -22.18 -4.80
C VAL A 45 -27.46 -22.44 -5.98
N ILE A 46 -28.39 -23.40 -5.85
CA ILE A 46 -29.42 -23.67 -6.86
C ILE A 46 -30.39 -22.49 -6.99
N ASN A 47 -30.85 -21.97 -5.87
CA ASN A 47 -31.78 -20.83 -5.84
C ASN A 47 -31.12 -19.54 -6.34
N ASP A 48 -29.87 -19.31 -6.00
CA ASP A 48 -29.10 -18.17 -6.48
C ASP A 48 -28.98 -18.19 -8.01
N LEU A 49 -28.60 -19.32 -8.61
CA LEU A 49 -28.45 -19.44 -10.06
C LEU A 49 -29.79 -19.26 -10.80
N LYS A 50 -30.87 -19.80 -10.27
CA LYS A 50 -32.19 -19.56 -10.82
C LYS A 50 -32.61 -18.09 -10.73
N SER A 51 -32.26 -17.42 -9.66
CA SER A 51 -32.51 -15.98 -9.47
C SER A 51 -31.62 -15.14 -10.41
N MET A 52 -30.37 -15.49 -10.59
CA MET A 52 -29.48 -14.88 -11.57
C MET A 52 -30.04 -14.98 -12.98
N LYS A 53 -30.57 -16.17 -13.37
CA LYS A 53 -31.18 -16.36 -14.66
C LYS A 53 -32.39 -15.45 -14.86
N LYS A 54 -33.28 -15.33 -13.87
CA LYS A 54 -34.41 -14.41 -13.90
C LYS A 54 -34.00 -12.96 -14.03
N ALA A 55 -32.87 -12.59 -13.44
CA ALA A 55 -32.30 -11.23 -13.49
C ALA A 55 -31.52 -10.95 -14.80
N GLY A 56 -31.42 -11.90 -15.73
CA GLY A 56 -30.69 -11.73 -16.98
C GLY A 56 -29.16 -11.85 -16.84
N ILE A 57 -28.68 -12.39 -15.72
CA ILE A 57 -27.26 -12.66 -15.51
C ILE A 57 -26.91 -13.97 -16.21
N ASN A 58 -25.88 -13.96 -17.04
CA ASN A 58 -25.45 -15.10 -17.84
C ASN A 58 -24.03 -15.58 -17.55
N ARG A 59 -23.32 -14.92 -16.61
CA ARG A 59 -22.01 -15.37 -16.12
C ARG A 59 -21.88 -15.05 -14.63
N ALA A 60 -21.38 -16.01 -13.83
CA ALA A 60 -21.12 -15.83 -12.41
C ALA A 60 -19.69 -16.26 -12.07
N PHE A 61 -18.96 -15.45 -11.31
CA PHE A 61 -17.61 -15.75 -10.84
C PHE A 61 -17.66 -16.13 -9.36
N ILE A 62 -17.44 -17.43 -9.08
CA ILE A 62 -17.38 -17.93 -7.70
C ILE A 62 -16.07 -17.50 -7.04
N GLY A 63 -16.19 -16.75 -5.95
CA GLY A 63 -15.09 -16.37 -5.08
C GLY A 63 -15.35 -16.82 -3.65
N ASN A 64 -14.49 -17.66 -3.10
CA ASN A 64 -14.58 -18.09 -1.71
C ASN A 64 -13.89 -17.04 -0.83
N GLN A 65 -14.66 -16.26 -0.07
CA GLN A 65 -14.16 -15.12 0.69
C GLN A 65 -14.44 -15.28 2.18
N GLY A 66 -13.50 -14.83 3.02
CA GLY A 66 -13.71 -14.66 4.44
C GLY A 66 -13.97 -13.20 4.76
N VAL A 67 -14.87 -12.96 5.70
CA VAL A 67 -15.12 -11.61 6.26
C VAL A 67 -15.05 -11.67 7.79
N GLY A 68 -14.99 -10.51 8.44
CA GLY A 68 -14.99 -10.39 9.89
C GLY A 68 -16.18 -11.11 10.55
N LYS A 69 -16.05 -11.46 11.81
CA LYS A 69 -17.11 -12.20 12.53
C LYS A 69 -18.41 -11.42 12.62
N ASP A 70 -18.30 -10.11 12.65
CA ASP A 70 -19.42 -9.18 12.83
C ASP A 70 -20.00 -8.69 11.49
N GLU A 71 -19.39 -9.08 10.36
CA GLU A 71 -19.80 -8.61 9.03
C GLU A 71 -20.77 -9.56 8.32
N ALA A 72 -20.64 -10.89 8.55
CA ALA A 72 -21.56 -11.88 8.00
C ALA A 72 -21.59 -13.16 8.85
N PRO A 73 -22.73 -13.88 8.84
CA PRO A 73 -22.83 -15.20 9.48
C PRO A 73 -21.79 -16.17 8.91
N ARG A 74 -21.19 -16.96 9.80
CA ARG A 74 -20.28 -18.04 9.42
C ARG A 74 -21.05 -19.35 9.24
N GLY A 75 -20.74 -20.05 8.17
CA GLY A 75 -21.16 -21.42 7.94
C GLY A 75 -20.11 -22.43 8.35
N ASN A 76 -20.43 -23.70 8.18
CA ASN A 76 -19.57 -24.83 8.56
C ASN A 76 -18.85 -25.46 7.35
N VAL A 77 -19.18 -25.06 6.13
CA VAL A 77 -18.61 -25.65 4.92
C VAL A 77 -17.16 -25.19 4.76
N LYS A 78 -16.23 -26.13 4.86
CA LYS A 78 -14.81 -25.85 4.65
C LYS A 78 -14.48 -25.96 3.15
N ILE A 79 -13.74 -25.00 2.65
CA ILE A 79 -13.26 -24.99 1.26
C ILE A 79 -12.47 -26.28 1.01
N GLN A 80 -12.70 -26.90 -0.17
CA GLN A 80 -12.12 -28.17 -0.60
C GLN A 80 -12.49 -29.37 0.30
N SER A 81 -13.50 -29.26 1.15
CA SER A 81 -14.10 -30.43 1.81
C SER A 81 -14.99 -31.20 0.83
N PRO A 82 -15.33 -32.48 1.13
CA PRO A 82 -16.30 -33.23 0.33
C PRO A 82 -17.64 -32.49 0.17
N GLU A 83 -18.15 -31.89 1.23
CA GLU A 83 -19.38 -31.09 1.20
C GLU A 83 -19.26 -29.88 0.27
N TRP A 84 -18.12 -29.19 0.28
CA TRP A 84 -17.88 -28.08 -0.62
C TRP A 84 -17.89 -28.53 -2.10
N TYR A 85 -17.29 -29.69 -2.40
CA TYR A 85 -17.31 -30.26 -3.74
C TYR A 85 -18.71 -30.66 -4.17
N ASP A 86 -19.54 -31.20 -3.29
CA ASP A 86 -20.94 -31.52 -3.58
C ASP A 86 -21.76 -30.26 -3.91
N ILE A 87 -21.54 -29.18 -3.18
CA ILE A 87 -22.18 -27.88 -3.43
C ILE A 87 -21.67 -27.31 -4.78
N MET A 88 -20.39 -27.36 -5.02
CA MET A 88 -19.79 -26.92 -6.30
C MET A 88 -20.35 -27.71 -7.47
N HIS A 89 -20.46 -29.04 -7.35
CA HIS A 89 -21.06 -29.88 -8.38
C HIS A 89 -22.53 -29.51 -8.64
N ALA A 90 -23.31 -29.24 -7.59
CA ALA A 90 -24.67 -28.78 -7.73
C ALA A 90 -24.76 -27.42 -8.44
N ALA A 91 -23.85 -26.49 -8.11
CA ALA A 91 -23.76 -25.20 -8.78
C ALA A 91 -23.45 -25.35 -10.28
N MET A 92 -22.41 -26.11 -10.62
CA MET A 92 -22.04 -26.37 -12.01
C MET A 92 -23.17 -27.01 -12.84
N LYS A 93 -23.84 -28.03 -12.27
CA LYS A 93 -24.97 -28.70 -12.91
C LYS A 93 -26.12 -27.74 -13.16
N THR A 94 -26.48 -26.94 -12.16
CA THR A 94 -27.56 -25.95 -12.28
C THR A 94 -27.21 -24.85 -13.26
N ALA A 95 -25.98 -24.35 -13.22
CA ALA A 95 -25.51 -23.33 -14.16
C ALA A 95 -25.61 -23.80 -15.61
N THR A 96 -25.24 -25.05 -15.88
CA THR A 96 -25.40 -25.67 -17.22
C THR A 96 -26.88 -25.72 -17.63
N GLN A 97 -27.78 -26.09 -16.72
CA GLN A 97 -29.22 -26.15 -16.98
C GLN A 97 -29.83 -24.77 -17.27
N GLU A 98 -29.38 -23.75 -16.55
CA GLU A 98 -29.84 -22.37 -16.67
C GLU A 98 -29.10 -21.60 -17.80
N GLY A 99 -28.08 -22.17 -18.41
CA GLY A 99 -27.27 -21.49 -19.44
C GLY A 99 -26.44 -20.34 -18.88
N ILE A 100 -25.90 -20.49 -17.67
CA ILE A 100 -25.03 -19.53 -16.99
C ILE A 100 -23.59 -20.05 -17.06
N GLU A 101 -22.67 -19.22 -17.53
CA GLU A 101 -21.25 -19.53 -17.48
C GLU A 101 -20.71 -19.37 -16.04
N ILE A 102 -19.89 -20.31 -15.59
CA ILE A 102 -19.22 -20.21 -14.29
C ILE A 102 -17.73 -19.93 -14.49
N GLY A 103 -17.28 -18.82 -13.92
CA GLY A 103 -15.87 -18.55 -13.64
C GLY A 103 -15.53 -18.94 -12.20
N LEU A 104 -14.29 -19.29 -11.95
CA LEU A 104 -13.81 -19.61 -10.62
C LEU A 104 -12.55 -18.82 -10.32
N PHE A 105 -12.48 -18.15 -9.18
CA PHE A 105 -11.24 -17.57 -8.72
C PHE A 105 -10.24 -18.69 -8.43
N ASN A 106 -9.01 -18.52 -8.88
CA ASN A 106 -7.98 -19.56 -8.81
C ASN A 106 -7.47 -19.85 -7.39
N ALA A 107 -7.83 -19.01 -6.41
CA ALA A 107 -7.53 -19.22 -5.00
C ALA A 107 -8.60 -18.56 -4.11
N PRO A 108 -8.88 -19.11 -2.94
CA PRO A 108 -9.73 -18.45 -1.96
C PRO A 108 -9.04 -17.26 -1.32
N GLY A 109 -9.85 -16.31 -0.85
CA GLY A 109 -9.40 -15.06 -0.26
C GLY A 109 -9.35 -13.91 -1.24
N TRP A 110 -9.26 -12.70 -0.71
CA TRP A 110 -9.31 -11.46 -1.49
C TRP A 110 -8.08 -11.24 -2.37
N SER A 111 -6.93 -11.75 -1.94
CA SER A 111 -5.66 -11.54 -2.64
C SER A 111 -5.35 -12.57 -3.72
N GLN A 112 -6.19 -13.59 -3.88
CA GLN A 112 -5.96 -14.74 -4.75
C GLN A 112 -4.63 -15.50 -4.48
N ALA A 113 -3.95 -15.16 -3.40
CA ALA A 113 -2.70 -15.78 -2.96
C ALA A 113 -2.81 -16.38 -1.54
N GLY A 114 -4.00 -16.34 -0.96
CA GLY A 114 -4.29 -16.86 0.36
C GLY A 114 -4.56 -18.36 0.38
N GLY A 115 -4.75 -18.86 1.59
CA GLY A 115 -5.18 -20.22 1.85
C GLY A 115 -4.27 -20.97 2.83
N PRO A 116 -4.79 -21.97 3.53
CA PRO A 116 -4.05 -22.71 4.55
C PRO A 116 -2.95 -23.63 3.99
N TRP A 117 -2.91 -23.84 2.69
CA TRP A 117 -1.90 -24.62 1.99
C TRP A 117 -0.65 -23.83 1.63
N ASN A 118 -0.68 -22.49 1.67
CA ASN A 118 0.50 -21.66 1.44
C ASN A 118 1.48 -21.80 2.59
N LYS A 119 2.69 -22.22 2.27
CA LYS A 119 3.77 -22.34 3.24
C LYS A 119 4.55 -21.03 3.34
N PRO A 120 5.15 -20.69 4.49
CA PRO A 120 5.89 -19.45 4.67
C PRO A 120 6.96 -19.18 3.59
N HIS A 121 7.63 -20.23 3.09
CA HIS A 121 8.63 -20.08 2.04
C HIS A 121 8.06 -19.74 0.66
N GLN A 122 6.74 -19.90 0.47
CA GLN A 122 6.01 -19.54 -0.75
C GLN A 122 5.38 -18.14 -0.66
N SER A 123 5.40 -17.53 0.52
CA SER A 123 4.83 -16.22 0.75
C SER A 123 5.68 -15.11 0.13
N MET A 124 5.06 -13.99 -0.13
CA MET A 124 5.74 -12.77 -0.57
C MET A 124 6.84 -12.39 0.43
N ARG A 125 7.98 -11.96 -0.09
CA ARG A 125 9.15 -11.58 0.70
C ARG A 125 9.45 -10.11 0.55
N TYR A 126 10.04 -9.53 1.57
CA TYR A 126 10.56 -8.18 1.56
C TYR A 126 12.02 -8.16 2.00
N LEU A 127 12.75 -7.12 1.62
CA LEU A 127 14.13 -6.94 2.00
C LEU A 127 14.19 -6.26 3.38
N ALA A 128 14.67 -7.00 4.37
CA ALA A 128 14.96 -6.46 5.69
C ALA A 128 16.45 -6.13 5.81
N THR A 129 16.79 -5.06 6.52
CA THR A 129 18.16 -4.66 6.78
C THR A 129 18.43 -4.57 8.27
N GLN A 130 19.60 -5.02 8.68
CA GLN A 130 20.10 -4.86 10.06
C GLN A 130 21.48 -4.25 10.01
N ARG A 131 21.84 -3.51 11.05
CA ARG A 131 23.12 -2.81 11.16
C ARG A 131 23.74 -3.07 12.53
N ALA A 132 25.03 -3.35 12.52
CA ALA A 132 25.84 -3.38 13.73
C ALA A 132 27.10 -2.52 13.53
N VAL A 133 27.50 -1.80 14.55
CA VAL A 133 28.77 -1.06 14.57
C VAL A 133 29.73 -1.81 15.50
N VAL A 134 30.91 -2.15 14.98
CA VAL A 134 31.87 -2.93 15.72
C VAL A 134 33.26 -2.23 15.71
N LYS A 135 34.02 -2.42 16.77
CA LYS A 135 35.40 -1.91 16.85
C LYS A 135 36.30 -2.84 16.02
N GLY A 136 36.97 -2.28 15.03
CA GLY A 136 37.95 -3.03 14.23
C GLY A 136 39.18 -3.47 15.00
N GLY A 137 40.07 -4.19 14.33
CA GLY A 137 41.38 -4.59 14.85
C GLY A 137 41.48 -6.04 15.33
N LYS A 138 40.40 -6.78 15.44
CA LYS A 138 40.37 -8.22 15.75
C LYS A 138 39.19 -8.91 15.13
N MET A 139 39.26 -10.22 15.00
CA MET A 139 38.15 -11.06 14.59
C MET A 139 37.03 -10.97 15.63
N GLN A 140 35.80 -10.79 15.16
CA GLN A 140 34.60 -10.72 16.01
C GLN A 140 33.48 -11.49 15.35
N THR A 141 32.70 -12.19 16.17
CA THR A 141 31.42 -12.81 15.74
C THR A 141 30.31 -11.87 16.08
N ILE A 142 29.48 -11.54 15.09
CA ILE A 142 28.31 -10.66 15.24
C ILE A 142 27.08 -11.52 14.99
N ALA A 143 26.19 -11.58 15.98
CA ALA A 143 24.89 -12.18 15.83
C ALA A 143 23.87 -11.10 15.46
N PHE A 144 23.18 -11.25 14.35
CA PHE A 144 22.02 -10.44 14.02
C PHE A 144 20.76 -11.17 14.48
N PRO A 145 19.84 -10.51 15.22
CA PRO A 145 18.58 -11.11 15.56
C PRO A 145 17.80 -11.45 14.29
N HIS A 146 17.22 -12.65 14.25
CA HIS A 146 16.41 -13.09 13.14
C HIS A 146 14.99 -12.54 13.32
N PRO A 147 14.46 -11.72 12.38
CA PRO A 147 13.09 -11.22 12.46
C PRO A 147 12.05 -12.32 12.27
N SER A 148 12.43 -13.45 11.65
CA SER A 148 11.57 -14.62 11.50
C SER A 148 12.41 -15.88 11.25
N ASN A 149 11.81 -17.06 11.45
CA ASN A 149 12.44 -18.35 11.14
C ASN A 149 12.64 -18.59 9.62
N TRP A 150 12.12 -17.72 8.79
CA TRP A 150 12.15 -17.82 7.32
C TRP A 150 13.07 -16.79 6.67
N LEU A 151 14.03 -16.30 7.43
CA LEU A 151 15.04 -15.38 6.92
C LEU A 151 15.99 -16.09 5.96
N GLN A 152 16.25 -15.43 4.83
CA GLN A 152 17.33 -15.80 3.92
C GLN A 152 18.34 -14.66 3.84
N ASN A 153 19.58 -14.93 4.17
CA ASN A 153 20.64 -13.95 4.03
C ASN A 153 20.90 -13.66 2.56
N VAL A 154 20.75 -12.40 2.16
CA VAL A 154 21.01 -11.97 0.78
C VAL A 154 22.45 -11.48 0.64
N LYS A 155 22.88 -10.57 1.52
CA LYS A 155 24.22 -9.99 1.46
C LYS A 155 24.65 -9.42 2.81
N LEU A 156 25.92 -9.62 3.14
CA LEU A 156 26.60 -8.93 4.23
C LEU A 156 27.51 -7.86 3.64
N LEU A 157 27.37 -6.63 4.11
CA LEU A 157 28.22 -5.51 3.72
C LEU A 157 29.00 -5.01 4.94
N ALA A 158 30.28 -4.78 4.78
CA ALA A 158 31.13 -4.17 5.80
C ALA A 158 31.88 -2.97 5.20
N PHE A 159 31.88 -1.86 5.90
CA PHE A 159 32.58 -0.66 5.50
C PHE A 159 33.07 0.11 6.73
N LYS A 160 34.12 0.91 6.55
CA LYS A 160 34.64 1.75 7.61
C LYS A 160 33.62 2.82 7.99
N HIS A 161 33.31 2.91 9.28
CA HIS A 161 32.57 4.03 9.80
C HIS A 161 33.42 5.31 9.70
N LYS A 162 32.86 6.35 9.11
CA LYS A 162 33.58 7.64 9.00
C LYS A 162 33.56 8.32 10.36
N ARG A 163 34.71 8.84 10.82
CA ARG A 163 34.85 9.58 12.10
C ARG A 163 33.95 10.83 12.15
N ASP A 164 33.61 11.39 10.99
CA ASP A 164 32.77 12.60 10.84
C ASP A 164 31.29 12.31 10.62
N ASP A 165 30.81 11.12 10.99
CA ASP A 165 29.40 10.74 10.87
C ASP A 165 28.60 11.35 12.05
N ALA A 166 28.63 12.67 12.14
CA ALA A 166 27.85 13.42 13.12
C ALA A 166 26.37 13.43 12.73
N ARG A 167 25.50 13.35 13.74
CA ARG A 167 24.06 13.49 13.58
C ARG A 167 23.61 14.78 14.25
N ILE A 168 22.55 15.38 13.73
CA ILE A 168 21.82 16.41 14.44
C ILE A 168 21.11 15.75 15.63
N THR A 169 21.29 16.31 16.82
CA THR A 169 20.76 15.77 18.08
C THR A 169 20.16 16.90 18.92
N ALA A 170 18.91 16.73 19.31
CA ALA A 170 18.26 17.69 20.21
C ALA A 170 19.04 17.84 21.53
N GLY A 171 19.12 19.06 22.03
CA GLY A 171 19.88 19.42 23.23
C GLY A 171 21.39 19.62 23.00
N ILE A 172 21.96 19.24 21.85
CA ILE A 172 23.32 19.52 21.42
C ILE A 172 23.30 20.56 20.30
N ASP A 173 22.47 20.34 19.30
CA ASP A 173 22.28 21.23 18.16
C ASP A 173 21.08 22.15 18.43
N TYR A 174 21.17 23.38 17.94
CA TYR A 174 20.05 24.30 18.06
C TYR A 174 19.01 23.98 16.96
N VAL A 175 17.80 23.69 17.40
CA VAL A 175 16.64 23.42 16.53
C VAL A 175 15.50 24.34 16.92
N TYR A 176 14.96 25.06 15.95
CA TYR A 176 13.78 25.88 16.07
C TYR A 176 12.80 25.54 14.96
N ALA A 177 11.51 25.53 15.24
CA ALA A 177 10.51 25.25 14.22
C ALA A 177 9.28 26.15 14.36
N THR A 178 8.60 26.37 13.25
CA THR A 178 7.30 27.04 13.17
C THR A 178 6.23 26.01 12.82
N ASN A 179 5.07 26.13 13.48
CA ASN A 179 3.93 25.23 13.29
C ASN A 179 4.25 23.76 13.64
N VAL A 180 5.10 23.54 14.62
CA VAL A 180 5.51 22.21 15.08
C VAL A 180 5.41 22.16 16.61
N GLU A 181 4.68 21.19 17.11
CA GLU A 181 4.61 20.87 18.53
C GLU A 181 5.75 19.92 18.92
N GLN A 182 6.21 20.01 20.17
CA GLN A 182 7.27 19.16 20.72
C GLN A 182 8.54 19.12 19.84
N VAL A 183 9.03 20.30 19.44
CA VAL A 183 10.20 20.44 18.53
C VAL A 183 11.40 19.61 18.99
N GLY A 184 11.60 19.43 20.31
CA GLY A 184 12.67 18.60 20.87
C GLY A 184 12.61 17.13 20.46
N ALA A 185 11.42 16.60 20.16
CA ALA A 185 11.26 15.22 19.74
C ALA A 185 11.71 14.95 18.28
N LEU A 186 11.88 16.00 17.45
CA LEU A 186 12.31 15.83 16.06
C LEU A 186 13.69 15.14 15.93
N PHE A 187 14.59 15.37 16.89
CA PHE A 187 15.98 14.92 16.81
C PHE A 187 16.50 14.28 18.10
N ASP A 188 15.64 13.80 18.98
CA ASP A 188 16.02 13.17 20.25
C ASP A 188 16.50 11.71 20.09
N GLY A 189 16.32 11.13 18.91
CA GLY A 189 16.68 9.75 18.59
C GLY A 189 15.75 8.68 19.18
N SER A 190 14.62 9.09 19.76
CA SER A 190 13.61 8.21 20.35
C SER A 190 12.47 7.95 19.35
N GLN A 191 12.01 6.71 19.26
CA GLN A 191 10.78 6.36 18.55
C GLN A 191 9.53 6.40 19.47
N ALA A 192 9.74 6.64 20.76
CA ALA A 192 8.66 6.76 21.73
C ALA A 192 8.08 8.18 21.84
N THR A 193 8.77 9.15 21.28
CA THR A 193 8.38 10.57 21.25
C THR A 193 8.03 10.98 19.83
N THR A 194 7.08 11.90 19.66
CA THR A 194 6.64 12.38 18.35
C THR A 194 6.49 13.89 18.35
N SER A 195 6.65 14.50 17.17
CA SER A 195 6.37 15.91 16.93
C SER A 195 5.12 16.04 16.06
N GLY A 196 4.19 16.90 16.44
CA GLY A 196 2.99 17.20 15.68
C GLY A 196 3.22 18.40 14.75
N PHE A 197 2.66 18.35 13.54
CA PHE A 197 2.64 19.47 12.59
C PHE A 197 1.25 20.09 12.62
N THR A 198 1.15 21.35 13.07
CA THR A 198 -0.14 22.01 13.34
C THR A 198 -0.75 22.64 12.08
N GLU A 199 0.07 22.94 11.08
CA GLU A 199 -0.33 23.52 9.81
C GLU A 199 0.20 22.71 8.64
N GLU A 200 -0.39 22.90 7.45
CA GLU A 200 0.10 22.26 6.21
C GLU A 200 1.54 22.65 5.89
N SER A 201 1.89 23.90 6.15
CA SER A 201 3.25 24.39 5.93
C SER A 201 3.95 24.63 7.26
N SER A 202 5.07 23.99 7.43
CA SER A 202 5.90 24.05 8.63
C SER A 202 7.36 24.19 8.25
N THR A 203 8.14 24.89 9.05
CA THR A 203 9.55 25.10 8.78
C THR A 203 10.39 24.71 10.01
N VAL A 204 11.45 23.95 9.79
CA VAL A 204 12.42 23.55 10.80
C VAL A 204 13.78 24.16 10.47
N TYR A 205 14.31 24.95 11.38
CA TYR A 205 15.63 25.56 11.30
C TYR A 205 16.61 24.78 12.16
N ILE A 206 17.77 24.46 11.61
CA ILE A 206 18.78 23.65 12.27
C ILE A 206 20.12 24.40 12.24
N THR A 207 20.72 24.61 13.40
CA THR A 207 22.08 25.15 13.53
C THR A 207 22.93 24.11 14.26
N PRO A 208 23.70 23.30 13.54
CA PRO A 208 24.61 22.33 14.15
C PRO A 208 25.62 22.99 15.09
N ALA A 209 25.86 22.40 16.24
CA ALA A 209 26.93 22.85 17.15
C ALA A 209 28.32 22.73 16.49
N LYS A 210 28.50 21.70 15.65
CA LYS A 210 29.68 21.54 14.83
C LYS A 210 29.65 22.49 13.63
N LYS A 211 30.60 23.41 13.56
CA LYS A 211 30.81 24.26 12.38
C LYS A 211 31.17 23.45 11.14
N ASN A 212 30.80 23.97 9.97
CA ASN A 212 31.03 23.31 8.69
C ASN A 212 30.44 21.88 8.68
N PHE A 213 29.22 21.75 9.20
CA PHE A 213 28.52 20.46 9.23
C PHE A 213 28.25 19.97 7.81
N ASN A 214 28.62 18.72 7.51
CA ASN A 214 28.41 18.12 6.20
C ASN A 214 27.14 17.29 6.19
N LEU A 215 26.05 17.88 5.71
CA LEU A 215 24.76 17.20 5.53
C LEU A 215 24.81 16.31 4.28
N ARG A 216 24.44 15.04 4.42
CA ARG A 216 24.45 14.03 3.34
C ARG A 216 23.16 13.23 3.22
N SER A 217 22.35 13.23 4.26
CA SER A 217 21.06 12.52 4.24
C SER A 217 20.11 13.08 5.29
N LEU A 218 18.84 12.92 5.03
CA LEU A 218 17.76 13.11 6.00
C LEU A 218 17.03 11.78 6.13
N ARG A 219 16.76 11.33 7.35
CA ARG A 219 15.89 10.20 7.65
C ARG A 219 14.70 10.71 8.45
N ILE A 220 13.51 10.37 7.99
CA ILE A 220 12.25 10.73 8.63
C ILE A 220 11.64 9.44 9.18
N GLU A 221 11.45 9.37 10.49
CA GLU A 221 10.67 8.33 11.17
C GLU A 221 9.22 8.83 11.25
N LEU A 222 8.27 7.97 10.92
CA LEU A 222 6.86 8.34 10.80
C LEU A 222 6.06 7.82 11.99
N ALA A 223 5.25 8.66 12.60
CA ALA A 223 4.25 8.27 13.60
C ALA A 223 2.85 8.09 12.99
N SER A 224 2.62 8.67 11.81
CA SER A 224 1.39 8.54 11.04
C SER A 224 1.68 8.57 9.55
N PRO A 225 0.79 8.07 8.70
CA PRO A 225 0.89 8.26 7.25
C PRO A 225 0.95 9.75 6.89
N ILE A 226 1.77 10.07 5.87
CA ILE A 226 1.93 11.45 5.40
C ILE A 226 1.87 11.53 3.89
N LYS A 227 1.41 12.67 3.38
CA LYS A 227 1.47 13.05 1.96
C LYS A 227 1.90 14.50 1.83
N GLY A 228 2.77 14.79 0.87
CA GLY A 228 3.25 16.15 0.66
C GLY A 228 4.67 16.18 0.09
N TYR A 229 5.45 17.13 0.52
CA TYR A 229 6.87 17.23 0.15
C TYR A 229 7.70 17.94 1.23
N VAL A 230 8.99 17.73 1.18
CA VAL A 230 9.98 18.46 2.00
C VAL A 230 11.02 19.10 1.09
N THR A 231 11.28 20.39 1.31
CA THR A 231 12.40 21.11 0.68
C THR A 231 13.51 21.31 1.70
N ILE A 232 14.70 20.83 1.36
CA ILE A 232 15.89 20.88 2.20
C ILE A 232 16.81 21.94 1.65
N SER A 233 17.22 22.88 2.48
CA SER A 233 18.05 24.04 2.09
C SER A 233 19.23 24.23 3.03
N ALA A 234 20.32 24.82 2.53
CA ALA A 234 21.47 25.26 3.30
C ALA A 234 21.66 26.77 3.22
N GLU A 235 22.11 27.40 4.30
CA GLU A 235 22.44 28.83 4.28
C GLU A 235 23.75 29.08 3.52
N ARG A 236 23.69 30.03 2.60
CA ARG A 236 24.82 30.55 1.81
C ARG A 236 24.72 32.06 1.79
N ASN A 237 25.72 32.74 2.32
CA ASN A 237 25.79 34.23 2.32
C ASN A 237 24.50 34.87 2.86
N GLY A 238 23.94 34.34 3.95
CA GLY A 238 22.72 34.83 4.58
C GLY A 238 21.40 34.47 3.88
N LYS A 239 21.46 33.64 2.82
CA LYS A 239 20.26 33.16 2.11
C LYS A 239 20.20 31.65 2.13
N TYR A 240 18.99 31.09 2.18
CA TYR A 240 18.77 29.65 2.07
C TYR A 240 18.67 29.23 0.59
N GLU A 241 19.56 28.37 0.18
CA GLU A 241 19.60 27.78 -1.16
C GLU A 241 19.11 26.33 -1.09
N THR A 242 18.21 25.96 -1.99
CA THR A 242 17.63 24.62 -2.02
C THR A 242 18.67 23.59 -2.43
N ILE A 243 18.83 22.56 -1.61
CA ILE A 243 19.65 21.36 -1.89
C ILE A 243 18.83 20.34 -2.64
N LYS A 244 17.61 20.06 -2.15
CA LYS A 244 16.72 19.04 -2.71
C LYS A 244 15.28 19.28 -2.25
N THR A 245 14.33 19.02 -3.15
CA THR A 245 12.93 18.81 -2.82
C THR A 245 12.58 17.34 -3.02
N GLN A 246 11.91 16.73 -2.05
CA GLN A 246 11.51 15.34 -2.08
C GLN A 246 10.02 15.22 -1.82
N THR A 247 9.31 14.57 -2.73
CA THR A 247 7.91 14.16 -2.52
C THR A 247 7.84 13.09 -1.44
N LEU A 248 6.88 13.22 -0.55
CA LEU A 248 6.56 12.28 0.51
C LEU A 248 5.16 11.73 0.23
N ASP A 249 5.03 10.43 0.07
CA ASP A 249 3.74 9.75 -0.04
C ASP A 249 3.79 8.43 0.70
N ARG A 250 3.03 8.35 1.78
CA ARG A 250 2.88 7.20 2.66
C ARG A 250 1.40 7.01 3.03
N THR A 251 0.52 7.12 2.02
CA THR A 251 -0.94 7.08 2.22
C THR A 251 -1.60 5.80 1.76
N ASN A 252 -0.87 4.76 1.41
CA ASN A 252 -1.43 3.49 0.94
C ASN A 252 -2.16 2.73 2.06
N MET A 253 -3.25 3.30 2.55
CA MET A 253 -4.05 2.80 3.67
C MET A 253 -5.08 1.75 3.28
N MET A 254 -5.39 1.63 1.99
CA MET A 254 -6.50 0.80 1.49
C MET A 254 -6.08 -0.63 1.15
N ILE A 255 -4.80 -0.97 1.24
CA ILE A 255 -4.28 -2.27 0.84
C ILE A 255 -3.48 -2.84 2.00
N GLU A 256 -3.95 -3.93 2.57
CA GLU A 256 -3.20 -4.70 3.58
C GLU A 256 -1.91 -5.33 3.02
N ILE A 257 -1.73 -5.26 1.71
CA ILE A 257 -0.59 -5.77 0.97
C ILE A 257 0.15 -4.58 0.36
N GLY A 258 1.39 -4.39 0.72
CA GLY A 258 2.21 -3.30 0.19
C GLY A 258 3.38 -2.96 1.11
N TYR A 259 3.90 -1.78 0.94
CA TYR A 259 4.95 -1.28 1.83
C TYR A 259 4.36 -0.83 3.17
N ASP A 260 5.15 -0.94 4.22
CA ASP A 260 4.81 -0.37 5.53
C ASP A 260 4.74 1.15 5.42
N VAL A 261 3.54 1.71 5.61
CA VAL A 261 3.29 3.15 5.52
C VAL A 261 4.05 3.95 6.56
N LEU A 262 4.40 3.34 7.69
CA LEU A 262 5.20 3.94 8.75
C LEU A 262 6.71 3.64 8.61
N ALA A 263 7.12 2.91 7.57
CA ALA A 263 8.53 2.68 7.32
C ALA A 263 9.29 4.01 7.14
N PRO A 264 10.50 4.13 7.71
CA PRO A 264 11.29 5.35 7.61
C PRO A 264 11.56 5.77 6.16
N ILE A 265 11.52 7.07 5.91
CA ILE A 265 11.89 7.65 4.62
C ILE A 265 13.34 8.10 4.69
N ALA A 266 14.20 7.54 3.85
CA ALA A 266 15.59 7.93 3.73
C ALA A 266 15.80 8.77 2.45
N ILE A 267 16.30 9.99 2.63
CA ILE A 267 16.58 10.94 1.55
C ILE A 267 18.08 11.14 1.45
N SER A 268 18.67 10.71 0.34
CA SER A 268 20.07 11.00 0.03
C SER A 268 20.22 12.41 -0.50
N LEU A 269 21.23 13.13 -0.04
CA LEU A 269 21.54 14.49 -0.41
C LEU A 269 22.94 14.57 -1.01
N PRO A 270 23.21 15.53 -1.90
CA PRO A 270 24.56 15.91 -2.23
C PRO A 270 25.32 16.31 -0.96
N SER A 271 26.62 15.98 -0.89
CA SER A 271 27.47 16.39 0.24
C SER A 271 27.45 17.92 0.36
N THR A 272 26.79 18.44 1.37
CA THR A 272 26.57 19.89 1.53
C THR A 272 27.11 20.35 2.88
N VAL A 273 28.14 21.18 2.86
CA VAL A 273 28.74 21.74 4.06
C VAL A 273 28.13 23.12 4.32
N ALA A 274 27.57 23.32 5.50
CA ALA A 274 27.02 24.61 5.95
C ALA A 274 26.96 24.68 7.49
N ASP A 275 26.71 25.88 8.02
CA ASP A 275 26.51 26.13 9.45
C ASP A 275 25.03 26.20 9.83
N LYS A 276 24.13 26.32 8.84
CA LYS A 276 22.70 26.32 9.09
C LYS A 276 21.96 25.62 7.94
N PHE A 277 20.89 24.93 8.30
CA PHE A 277 19.99 24.23 7.37
C PHE A 277 18.55 24.59 7.66
N ARG A 278 17.70 24.43 6.66
CA ARG A 278 16.25 24.63 6.78
C ARG A 278 15.52 23.49 6.06
N LEU A 279 14.48 22.99 6.71
CA LEU A 279 13.54 22.05 6.16
C LEU A 279 12.18 22.73 6.06
N ASP A 280 11.68 22.93 4.85
CA ASP A 280 10.33 23.42 4.62
C ASP A 280 9.46 22.21 4.26
N LEU A 281 8.52 21.86 5.13
CA LEU A 281 7.59 20.77 4.95
C LEU A 281 6.24 21.34 4.50
N HIS A 282 5.67 20.72 3.50
CA HIS A 282 4.28 20.95 3.12
C HIS A 282 3.58 19.59 3.15
N LEU A 283 2.71 19.41 4.16
CA LEU A 283 2.02 18.15 4.41
C LEU A 283 0.52 18.38 4.22
N ASN A 284 -0.08 17.61 3.31
CA ASN A 284 -1.52 17.68 3.09
C ASN A 284 -2.23 17.22 4.38
N LYS A 285 -3.18 18.00 4.82
CA LYS A 285 -4.15 17.60 5.83
C LYS A 285 -5.34 16.99 5.09
N ASP A 286 -5.52 15.67 5.18
CA ASP A 286 -6.73 14.98 4.68
C ASP A 286 -7.84 15.08 5.72
#